data_09e5477e7b034343621f7f0c06540134
#
_entry.id   09e5477e7b034343621f7f0c06540134
#
_cell.length_a   1.000
_cell.length_b   1.000
_cell.length_c   1.000
_cell.angle_alpha   90.00
_cell.angle_beta   90.00
_cell.angle_gamma   90.00
#
_symmetry.space_group_name_H-M   'P 1'
#
loop_
_entity.id
_entity.type
_entity.pdbx_description
1 polymer ?
#
loop_
_entity_poly.entity_id
_entity_poly.type
_entity_poly.pdbx_seq_one_letter_code
_entity_poly.pdbx_strand_id
1 'polypeptide(L)'
;FGALLDAALDMGCDFIATGHYAKTSQAPDGTWQLHRGEDPKKDQSYFLYSLTQERLAHTIFPLAGLDKERDVRRIAAEQGFTNAKKAESEDICFIPDGDYAGYIERRCGHPAAPGDIVWRDGSVVGRHNGALRYTIGQRKGLGVAMAHPVYVTGVDAASNTVHLGEAEDLTASALTANDWIWSAPADRMGA
;
A
#
# COMPACT_ATOMS: atom_id res chain seq x y z
N PHE A 1 1.63 -12.57 3.78
CA PHE A 1 0.80 -13.73 4.17
C PHE A 1 1.53 -15.05 3.93
N GLY A 2 2.22 -15.29 2.78
CA GLY A 2 2.86 -16.56 2.48
C GLY A 2 3.79 -17.02 3.60
N ALA A 3 4.93 -16.35 3.77
CA ALA A 3 5.92 -16.74 4.77
C ALA A 3 5.38 -16.79 6.22
N LEU A 4 4.40 -15.93 6.55
CA LEU A 4 3.77 -15.96 7.87
C LEU A 4 2.89 -17.21 8.05
N LEU A 5 2.12 -17.58 7.02
CA LEU A 5 1.30 -18.79 7.06
C LEU A 5 2.18 -20.04 7.10
N ASP A 6 3.21 -20.09 6.26
CA ASP A 6 4.15 -21.23 6.24
C ASP A 6 4.77 -21.46 7.63
N ALA A 7 5.26 -20.39 8.26
CA ALA A 7 5.82 -20.45 9.61
C ALA A 7 4.78 -20.88 10.66
N ALA A 8 3.53 -20.42 10.54
CA ALA A 8 2.46 -20.81 11.47
C ALA A 8 2.10 -22.30 11.34
N LEU A 9 2.01 -22.80 10.11
CA LEU A 9 1.76 -24.22 9.83
C LEU A 9 2.91 -25.11 10.35
N ASP A 10 4.16 -24.69 10.15
CA ASP A 10 5.34 -25.38 10.68
C ASP A 10 5.35 -25.44 12.22
N MET A 11 4.75 -24.44 12.86
CA MET A 11 4.56 -24.41 14.32
C MET A 11 3.34 -25.20 14.80
N GLY A 12 2.58 -25.83 13.90
CA GLY A 12 1.37 -26.60 14.20
C GLY A 12 0.12 -25.75 14.41
N CYS A 13 0.09 -24.51 13.92
CA CYS A 13 -1.12 -23.68 13.90
C CYS A 13 -1.95 -23.98 12.66
N ASP A 14 -3.28 -23.98 12.81
CA ASP A 14 -4.20 -24.19 11.67
C ASP A 14 -4.50 -22.87 10.94
N PHE A 15 -4.38 -21.74 11.63
CA PHE A 15 -4.78 -20.42 11.11
C PHE A 15 -3.79 -19.34 11.51
N ILE A 16 -3.75 -18.29 10.70
CA ILE A 16 -3.21 -16.99 11.09
C ILE A 16 -4.36 -16.00 11.28
N ALA A 17 -4.23 -15.11 12.26
CA ALA A 17 -5.15 -14.00 12.47
C ALA A 17 -4.44 -12.67 12.28
N THR A 18 -5.03 -11.75 11.54
CA THR A 18 -4.46 -10.43 11.27
C THR A 18 -5.48 -9.32 11.51
N GLY A 19 -4.98 -8.12 11.87
CA GLY A 19 -5.82 -6.95 12.15
C GLY A 19 -6.32 -6.21 10.90
N HIS A 20 -6.39 -6.86 9.74
CA HIS A 20 -6.94 -6.22 8.55
C HIS A 20 -8.46 -6.10 8.63
N TYR A 21 -8.98 -4.98 8.13
CA TYR A 21 -10.41 -4.75 7.96
C TYR A 21 -10.88 -5.36 6.63
N ALA A 22 -11.11 -6.64 6.65
CA ALA A 22 -11.64 -7.42 5.55
C ALA A 22 -12.44 -8.58 6.12
N LYS A 23 -13.20 -9.30 5.30
CA LYS A 23 -14.00 -10.46 5.70
C LYS A 23 -13.76 -11.61 4.74
N THR A 24 -13.74 -12.82 5.26
CA THR A 24 -13.75 -14.05 4.46
C THR A 24 -15.04 -14.83 4.70
N SER A 25 -15.51 -15.51 3.69
CA SER A 25 -16.57 -16.52 3.79
C SER A 25 -16.31 -17.67 2.85
N GLN A 26 -16.91 -18.82 3.12
CA GLN A 26 -16.89 -19.96 2.21
C GLN A 26 -18.23 -20.06 1.49
N ALA A 27 -18.21 -20.12 0.16
CA ALA A 27 -19.38 -20.38 -0.65
C ALA A 27 -19.83 -21.86 -0.53
N PRO A 28 -21.09 -22.20 -0.91
CA PRO A 28 -21.60 -23.57 -0.81
C PRO A 28 -20.79 -24.62 -1.59
N ASP A 29 -20.05 -24.20 -2.58
CA ASP A 29 -19.17 -25.03 -3.41
C ASP A 29 -17.77 -25.21 -2.83
N GLY A 30 -17.51 -24.67 -1.62
CA GLY A 30 -16.22 -24.72 -0.95
C GLY A 30 -15.25 -23.60 -1.32
N THR A 31 -15.57 -22.75 -2.30
CA THR A 31 -14.71 -21.63 -2.71
C THR A 31 -14.67 -20.54 -1.64
N TRP A 32 -13.50 -20.12 -1.24
CA TRP A 32 -13.31 -18.98 -0.33
C TRP A 32 -13.46 -17.66 -1.05
N GLN A 33 -14.14 -16.73 -0.43
CA GLN A 33 -14.43 -15.39 -0.93
C GLN A 33 -13.83 -14.34 0.00
N LEU A 34 -13.20 -13.32 -0.59
CA LEU A 34 -12.76 -12.13 0.11
C LEU A 34 -13.81 -11.03 -0.07
N HIS A 35 -14.23 -10.43 1.02
CA HIS A 35 -15.21 -9.37 1.06
C HIS A 35 -14.65 -8.12 1.72
N ARG A 36 -15.28 -6.99 1.49
CA ARG A 36 -15.01 -5.76 2.23
C ARG A 36 -15.30 -5.94 3.71
N GLY A 37 -14.53 -5.21 4.53
CA GLY A 37 -14.82 -5.04 5.94
C GLY A 37 -16.08 -4.19 6.16
N GLU A 38 -16.62 -4.23 7.38
CA GLU A 38 -17.79 -3.44 7.77
C GLU A 38 -17.52 -1.92 7.74
N ASP A 39 -16.30 -1.51 8.11
CA ASP A 39 -15.88 -0.10 8.07
C ASP A 39 -15.41 0.28 6.65
N PRO A 40 -16.20 1.04 5.86
CA PRO A 40 -15.85 1.37 4.49
C PRO A 40 -14.68 2.35 4.39
N LYS A 41 -14.34 3.06 5.47
CA LYS A 41 -13.20 3.99 5.51
C LYS A 41 -11.88 3.26 5.79
N LYS A 42 -11.98 2.06 6.36
CA LYS A 42 -10.83 1.24 6.76
C LYS A 42 -10.73 -0.06 5.97
N ASP A 43 -11.62 -0.30 5.03
CA ASP A 43 -11.58 -1.48 4.18
C ASP A 43 -10.20 -1.67 3.54
N GLN A 44 -9.64 -2.84 3.74
CA GLN A 44 -8.31 -3.24 3.27
C GLN A 44 -8.38 -4.44 2.31
N SER A 45 -9.57 -4.81 1.85
CA SER A 45 -9.74 -5.91 0.91
C SER A 45 -8.92 -5.72 -0.37
N TYR A 46 -8.74 -4.47 -0.82
CA TYR A 46 -7.89 -4.13 -1.96
C TYR A 46 -6.44 -4.61 -1.79
N PHE A 47 -5.84 -4.46 -0.61
CA PHE A 47 -4.47 -4.91 -0.34
C PHE A 47 -4.32 -6.43 -0.28
N LEU A 48 -5.43 -7.14 -0.12
CA LEU A 48 -5.48 -8.58 0.08
C LEU A 48 -5.75 -9.34 -1.23
N TYR A 49 -5.74 -8.66 -2.37
CA TYR A 49 -6.00 -9.25 -3.69
C TYR A 49 -5.10 -10.45 -4.03
N SER A 50 -3.91 -10.51 -3.43
CA SER A 50 -2.92 -11.57 -3.65
C SER A 50 -3.15 -12.84 -2.82
N LEU A 51 -4.24 -12.90 -2.03
CA LEU A 51 -4.55 -14.10 -1.26
C LEU A 51 -5.16 -15.18 -2.16
N THR A 52 -4.48 -16.31 -2.23
CA THR A 52 -4.96 -17.51 -2.90
C THR A 52 -6.05 -18.20 -2.10
N GLN A 53 -6.77 -19.16 -2.68
CA GLN A 53 -7.78 -19.97 -2.00
C GLN A 53 -7.24 -20.64 -0.74
N GLU A 54 -6.05 -21.22 -0.83
CA GLU A 54 -5.37 -21.83 0.31
C GLU A 54 -5.13 -20.81 1.44
N ARG A 55 -4.59 -19.63 1.11
CA ARG A 55 -4.32 -18.59 2.09
C ARG A 55 -5.59 -18.03 2.71
N LEU A 56 -6.65 -17.87 1.92
CA LEU A 56 -7.96 -17.43 2.42
C LEU A 56 -8.54 -18.45 3.41
N ALA A 57 -8.39 -19.76 3.12
CA ALA A 57 -8.85 -20.84 3.97
C ALA A 57 -8.21 -20.84 5.37
N HIS A 58 -6.97 -20.37 5.47
CA HIS A 58 -6.18 -20.34 6.70
C HIS A 58 -6.03 -18.95 7.32
N THR A 59 -6.79 -17.94 6.86
CA THR A 59 -6.68 -16.57 7.37
C THR A 59 -7.98 -16.11 8.03
N ILE A 60 -7.85 -15.58 9.25
CA ILE A 60 -8.95 -15.00 10.02
C ILE A 60 -8.74 -13.49 10.12
N PHE A 61 -9.81 -12.73 9.91
CA PHE A 61 -9.84 -11.28 10.08
C PHE A 61 -10.78 -10.91 11.24
N PRO A 62 -10.29 -10.83 12.49
CA PRO A 62 -11.12 -10.58 13.67
C PRO A 62 -11.85 -9.23 13.64
N LEU A 63 -11.34 -8.27 12.86
CA LEU A 63 -11.92 -6.93 12.75
C LEU A 63 -12.97 -6.81 11.62
N ALA A 64 -13.31 -7.89 10.95
CA ALA A 64 -14.18 -7.91 9.77
C ALA A 64 -15.55 -7.22 9.97
N GLY A 65 -16.16 -7.42 11.14
CA GLY A 65 -17.48 -6.88 11.50
C GLY A 65 -17.43 -5.67 12.43
N LEU A 66 -16.28 -5.00 12.56
CA LEU A 66 -16.09 -3.91 13.52
C LEU A 66 -15.78 -2.60 12.80
N ASP A 67 -16.40 -1.52 13.26
CA ASP A 67 -16.03 -0.14 12.95
C ASP A 67 -14.86 0.28 13.83
N LYS A 68 -13.86 0.93 13.25
CA LYS A 68 -12.62 1.28 13.95
C LYS A 68 -12.88 2.26 15.10
N GLU A 69 -13.62 3.32 14.84
CA GLU A 69 -13.84 4.37 15.84
C GLU A 69 -14.88 3.96 16.87
N ARG A 70 -15.98 3.36 16.43
CA ARG A 70 -17.08 2.96 17.31
C ARG A 70 -16.73 1.74 18.17
N ASP A 71 -16.18 0.69 17.57
CA ASP A 71 -16.05 -0.62 18.22
C ASP A 71 -14.62 -0.90 18.67
N VAL A 72 -13.63 -0.80 17.76
CA VAL A 72 -12.25 -1.24 18.06
C VAL A 72 -11.62 -0.35 19.13
N ARG A 73 -11.77 0.98 19.04
CA ARG A 73 -11.26 1.91 20.07
C ARG A 73 -11.92 1.72 21.41
N ARG A 74 -13.23 1.46 21.42
CA ARG A 74 -13.98 1.18 22.66
C ARG A 74 -13.46 -0.10 23.32
N ILE A 75 -13.37 -1.21 22.56
CA ILE A 75 -12.85 -2.48 23.07
C ILE A 75 -11.42 -2.32 23.59
N ALA A 76 -10.57 -1.62 22.85
CA ALA A 76 -9.20 -1.36 23.27
C ALA A 76 -9.11 -0.57 24.58
N ALA A 77 -9.99 0.41 24.75
CA ALA A 77 -10.07 1.21 25.99
C ALA A 77 -10.60 0.38 27.18
N GLU A 78 -11.64 -0.43 26.97
CA GLU A 78 -12.19 -1.35 27.97
C GLU A 78 -11.18 -2.41 28.44
N GLN A 79 -10.32 -2.86 27.52
CA GLN A 79 -9.23 -3.80 27.82
C GLN A 79 -7.95 -3.13 28.36
N GLY A 80 -7.94 -1.81 28.50
CA GLY A 80 -6.80 -1.06 29.06
C GLY A 80 -5.60 -0.97 28.13
N PHE A 81 -5.76 -1.12 26.82
CA PHE A 81 -4.65 -1.00 25.87
C PHE A 81 -4.18 0.45 25.78
N THR A 82 -2.88 0.66 25.97
CA THR A 82 -2.25 2.00 25.97
C THR A 82 -2.41 2.75 24.66
N ASN A 83 -2.57 2.03 23.55
CA ASN A 83 -2.75 2.58 22.21
C ASN A 83 -4.20 2.89 21.84
N ALA A 84 -5.18 2.65 22.73
CA ALA A 84 -6.61 2.89 22.46
C ALA A 84 -6.92 4.32 21.99
N LYS A 85 -6.15 5.31 22.50
CA LYS A 85 -6.29 6.73 22.17
C LYS A 85 -5.23 7.25 21.20
N LYS A 86 -4.34 6.37 20.70
CA LYS A 86 -3.29 6.78 19.77
C LYS A 86 -3.92 7.27 18.46
N ALA A 87 -3.46 8.44 17.98
CA ALA A 87 -3.82 8.91 16.64
C ALA A 87 -3.41 7.88 15.59
N GLU A 88 -4.07 7.86 14.46
CA GLU A 88 -3.67 7.00 13.35
C GLU A 88 -2.25 7.35 12.92
N SER A 89 -1.43 6.31 12.77
CA SER A 89 -0.14 6.50 12.10
C SER A 89 -0.44 6.52 10.61
N GLU A 90 -0.27 7.69 9.99
CA GLU A 90 -0.34 7.83 8.52
C GLU A 90 0.96 7.34 7.88
N ASP A 91 2.01 7.17 8.69
CA ASP A 91 3.35 6.78 8.27
C ASP A 91 3.70 5.33 8.65
N ILE A 92 4.80 4.85 8.08
CA ILE A 92 5.34 3.51 8.32
C ILE A 92 5.76 3.41 9.79
N CYS A 93 5.19 2.47 10.55
CA CYS A 93 5.32 2.35 12.00
C CYS A 93 6.78 2.17 12.51
N PHE A 94 7.69 1.68 11.66
CA PHE A 94 9.12 1.51 12.00
C PHE A 94 10.00 2.67 11.47
N ILE A 95 9.39 3.74 10.96
CA ILE A 95 10.05 5.00 10.58
C ILE A 95 9.35 6.14 11.33
N PRO A 96 9.59 6.29 12.63
CA PRO A 96 8.83 7.20 13.49
C PRO A 96 9.08 8.68 13.19
N ASP A 97 10.18 8.99 12.49
CA ASP A 97 10.56 10.33 12.06
C ASP A 97 9.97 10.73 10.69
N GLY A 98 9.28 9.79 10.01
CA GLY A 98 8.74 10.00 8.66
C GLY A 98 9.81 10.13 7.56
N ASP A 99 11.11 10.06 7.90
CA ASP A 99 12.21 10.11 6.94
C ASP A 99 12.46 8.73 6.30
N TYR A 100 11.51 8.31 5.51
CA TYR A 100 11.58 7.04 4.81
C TYR A 100 12.77 6.98 3.84
N ALA A 101 13.12 8.11 3.22
CA ALA A 101 14.25 8.17 2.31
C ALA A 101 15.59 7.96 3.04
N GLY A 102 15.79 8.66 4.17
CA GLY A 102 16.93 8.45 5.03
C GLY A 102 16.97 7.04 5.63
N TYR A 103 15.82 6.43 5.92
CA TYR A 103 15.78 5.03 6.33
C TYR A 103 16.34 4.09 5.25
N ILE A 104 15.94 4.27 3.98
CA ILE A 104 16.45 3.49 2.86
C ILE A 104 17.95 3.71 2.68
N GLU A 105 18.40 4.98 2.69
CA GLU A 105 19.81 5.32 2.57
C GLU A 105 20.68 4.64 3.64
N ARG A 106 20.22 4.67 4.89
CA ARG A 106 20.89 3.96 6.00
C ARG A 106 20.92 2.45 5.79
N ARG A 107 19.83 1.89 5.27
CA ARG A 107 19.71 0.45 5.01
C ARG A 107 20.59 -0.01 3.85
N CYS A 108 20.73 0.79 2.81
CA CYS A 108 21.59 0.54 1.65
C CYS A 108 23.07 0.86 1.94
N GLY A 109 23.39 1.61 2.99
CA GLY A 109 24.76 2.01 3.35
C GLY A 109 25.33 3.14 2.50
N HIS A 110 24.52 3.82 1.69
CA HIS A 110 24.93 4.96 0.87
C HIS A 110 23.77 5.93 0.65
N PRO A 111 24.05 7.23 0.50
CA PRO A 111 23.04 8.21 0.15
C PRO A 111 22.50 7.96 -1.27
N ALA A 112 21.27 8.41 -1.52
CA ALA A 112 20.69 8.40 -2.85
C ALA A 112 21.48 9.38 -3.76
N ALA A 113 21.72 8.97 -4.99
CA ALA A 113 22.45 9.79 -5.95
C ALA A 113 21.61 11.02 -6.37
N PRO A 114 22.19 12.23 -6.45
CA PRO A 114 21.52 13.38 -7.04
C PRO A 114 21.32 13.15 -8.54
N GLY A 115 20.24 13.73 -9.08
CA GLY A 115 19.90 13.61 -10.50
C GLY A 115 19.14 14.85 -11.00
N ASP A 116 18.66 14.78 -12.22
CA ASP A 116 17.99 15.89 -12.88
C ASP A 116 16.46 15.80 -12.71
N ILE A 117 15.86 16.98 -12.56
CA ILE A 117 14.43 17.18 -12.69
C ILE A 117 14.17 17.76 -14.06
N VAL A 118 13.39 17.08 -14.87
CA VAL A 118 13.13 17.46 -16.26
C VAL A 118 11.65 17.80 -16.47
N TRP A 119 11.42 18.80 -17.29
CA TRP A 119 10.09 19.14 -17.77
C TRP A 119 9.68 18.19 -18.91
N ARG A 120 8.39 18.16 -19.26
CA ARG A 120 7.82 17.29 -20.29
C ARG A 120 8.46 17.42 -21.70
N ASP A 121 9.13 18.53 -22.01
CA ASP A 121 9.88 18.74 -23.25
C ASP A 121 11.34 18.24 -23.17
N GLY A 122 11.75 17.66 -22.03
CA GLY A 122 13.10 17.17 -21.79
C GLY A 122 14.06 18.24 -21.25
N SER A 123 13.63 19.48 -21.08
CA SER A 123 14.49 20.53 -20.49
C SER A 123 14.72 20.27 -19.00
N VAL A 124 15.97 20.46 -18.55
CA VAL A 124 16.33 20.37 -17.12
C VAL A 124 15.85 21.63 -16.41
N VAL A 125 14.95 21.47 -15.44
CA VAL A 125 14.35 22.57 -14.68
C VAL A 125 14.83 22.60 -13.22
N GLY A 126 15.57 21.59 -12.78
CA GLY A 126 16.14 21.53 -11.45
C GLY A 126 16.98 20.28 -11.22
N ARG A 127 17.40 20.11 -9.97
CA ARG A 127 18.11 18.90 -9.51
C ARG A 127 17.51 18.38 -8.23
N HIS A 128 17.55 17.08 -8.04
CA HIS A 128 17.09 16.40 -6.83
C HIS A 128 18.23 15.69 -6.09
N ASN A 129 18.05 15.44 -4.81
CA ASN A 129 18.99 14.70 -3.95
C ASN A 129 18.51 13.26 -3.72
N GLY A 130 18.07 12.60 -4.78
CA GLY A 130 17.57 11.21 -4.73
C GLY A 130 16.14 11.08 -5.27
N ALA A 131 16.00 10.35 -6.37
CA ALA A 131 14.71 10.10 -7.02
C ALA A 131 13.69 9.39 -6.10
N LEU A 132 14.17 8.60 -5.13
CA LEU A 132 13.36 7.92 -4.13
C LEU A 132 12.52 8.86 -3.21
N ARG A 133 12.83 10.17 -3.21
CA ARG A 133 12.09 11.18 -2.44
C ARG A 133 10.88 11.74 -3.20
N TYR A 134 10.65 11.27 -4.42
CA TYR A 134 9.59 11.74 -5.29
C TYR A 134 8.57 10.64 -5.58
N THR A 135 7.31 11.03 -5.61
CA THR A 135 6.19 10.11 -5.89
C THR A 135 5.34 10.70 -7.01
N ILE A 136 4.90 9.88 -7.95
CA ILE A 136 3.98 10.31 -9.02
C ILE A 136 2.74 10.96 -8.40
N GLY A 137 2.34 12.11 -8.93
CA GLY A 137 1.27 12.96 -8.40
C GLY A 137 1.72 13.95 -7.33
N GLN A 138 2.96 13.88 -6.83
CA GLN A 138 3.48 14.85 -5.87
C GLN A 138 3.52 16.26 -6.45
N ARG A 139 2.99 17.23 -5.69
CA ARG A 139 2.93 18.67 -6.06
C ARG A 139 3.84 19.53 -5.20
N LYS A 140 4.06 19.16 -3.94
CA LYS A 140 4.81 19.97 -2.97
C LYS A 140 6.22 19.43 -2.78
N GLY A 141 7.16 20.31 -2.39
CA GLY A 141 8.52 19.91 -2.07
C GLY A 141 9.36 19.51 -3.29
N LEU A 142 9.02 19.97 -4.49
CA LEU A 142 9.71 19.61 -5.73
C LEU A 142 11.06 20.32 -5.90
N GLY A 143 11.30 21.42 -5.17
CA GLY A 143 12.55 22.18 -5.27
C GLY A 143 12.70 22.98 -6.57
N VAL A 144 11.63 23.14 -7.35
CA VAL A 144 11.61 23.93 -8.59
C VAL A 144 10.61 25.08 -8.46
N ALA A 145 10.92 26.22 -9.10
CA ALA A 145 10.05 27.38 -9.18
C ALA A 145 9.41 27.42 -10.57
N MET A 146 8.08 27.23 -10.63
CA MET A 146 7.30 27.27 -11.86
C MET A 146 6.16 28.28 -11.70
N ALA A 147 5.72 28.87 -12.80
CA ALA A 147 4.67 29.90 -12.80
C ALA A 147 3.27 29.32 -12.49
N HIS A 148 3.10 28.04 -12.61
CA HIS A 148 1.83 27.31 -12.39
C HIS A 148 2.07 26.03 -11.58
N PRO A 149 1.04 25.41 -11.03
CA PRO A 149 1.17 24.13 -10.32
C PRO A 149 1.71 23.05 -11.25
N VAL A 150 2.75 22.34 -10.78
CA VAL A 150 3.36 21.21 -11.49
C VAL A 150 3.36 19.96 -10.60
N TYR A 151 3.44 18.83 -11.23
CA TYR A 151 3.34 17.51 -10.58
C TYR A 151 4.45 16.59 -11.06
N VAL A 152 4.85 15.65 -10.22
CA VAL A 152 5.69 14.53 -10.66
C VAL A 152 4.83 13.61 -11.53
N THR A 153 5.21 13.47 -12.79
CA THR A 153 4.54 12.60 -13.77
C THR A 153 5.24 11.27 -13.98
N GLY A 154 6.52 11.22 -13.59
CA GLY A 154 7.30 9.99 -13.68
C GLY A 154 8.58 10.06 -12.85
N VAL A 155 9.08 8.88 -12.47
CA VAL A 155 10.39 8.69 -11.85
C VAL A 155 11.09 7.58 -12.61
N ASP A 156 12.19 7.90 -13.27
CA ASP A 156 13.01 6.93 -13.98
C ASP A 156 14.23 6.59 -13.11
N ALA A 157 14.22 5.39 -12.56
CA ALA A 157 15.30 4.89 -11.71
C ALA A 157 16.58 4.58 -12.53
N ALA A 158 16.46 4.24 -13.82
CA ALA A 158 17.61 3.88 -14.64
C ALA A 158 18.44 5.12 -15.03
N SER A 159 17.79 6.19 -15.39
CA SER A 159 18.45 7.48 -15.69
C SER A 159 18.59 8.37 -14.45
N ASN A 160 18.04 7.97 -13.30
CA ASN A 160 17.97 8.77 -12.07
C ASN A 160 17.34 10.14 -12.30
N THR A 161 16.21 10.17 -13.00
CA THR A 161 15.54 11.39 -13.46
C THR A 161 14.12 11.46 -12.91
N VAL A 162 13.71 12.65 -12.46
CA VAL A 162 12.34 12.96 -12.06
C VAL A 162 11.68 13.81 -13.14
N HIS A 163 10.55 13.35 -13.66
CA HIS A 163 9.78 14.03 -14.70
C HIS A 163 8.67 14.86 -14.07
N LEU A 164 8.56 16.12 -14.51
CA LEU A 164 7.48 17.02 -14.14
C LEU A 164 6.58 17.33 -15.33
N GLY A 165 5.31 17.52 -15.03
CA GLY A 165 4.29 17.90 -15.99
C GLY A 165 3.12 18.63 -15.33
N GLU A 166 2.06 18.84 -16.09
CA GLU A 166 0.80 19.41 -15.66
C GLU A 166 -0.15 18.33 -15.12
N ALA A 167 -1.30 18.71 -14.58
CA ALA A 167 -2.27 17.78 -14.02
C ALA A 167 -2.80 16.79 -15.08
N GLU A 168 -2.92 17.23 -16.31
CA GLU A 168 -3.38 16.44 -17.46
C GLU A 168 -2.42 15.30 -17.80
N ASP A 169 -1.12 15.49 -17.58
CA ASP A 169 -0.08 14.49 -17.82
C ASP A 169 -0.14 13.30 -16.82
N LEU A 170 -0.93 13.44 -15.75
CA LEU A 170 -1.19 12.36 -14.79
C LEU A 170 -2.33 11.43 -15.22
N THR A 171 -3.08 11.79 -16.25
CA THR A 171 -4.19 10.97 -16.73
C THR A 171 -3.70 9.88 -17.67
N ALA A 172 -4.22 8.67 -17.47
CA ALA A 172 -3.96 7.54 -18.35
C ALA A 172 -5.28 7.05 -18.97
N SER A 173 -5.27 6.82 -20.28
CA SER A 173 -6.42 6.25 -20.99
C SER A 173 -6.48 4.72 -20.95
N ALA A 174 -5.39 4.09 -20.51
CA ALA A 174 -5.28 2.64 -20.40
C ALA A 174 -4.31 2.24 -19.30
N LEU A 175 -4.50 1.04 -18.77
CA LEU A 175 -3.53 0.39 -17.91
C LEU A 175 -3.29 -1.05 -18.41
N THR A 176 -2.10 -1.57 -18.16
CA THR A 176 -1.79 -2.98 -18.37
C THR A 176 -1.52 -3.62 -17.02
N ALA A 177 -2.12 -4.78 -16.78
CA ALA A 177 -1.89 -5.56 -15.58
C ALA A 177 -1.36 -6.95 -15.95
N ASN A 178 -0.48 -7.48 -15.10
CA ASN A 178 0.09 -8.82 -15.17
C ASN A 178 0.02 -9.49 -13.80
N ASP A 179 0.52 -10.70 -13.69
CA ASP A 179 0.59 -11.47 -12.44
C ASP A 179 -0.77 -11.60 -11.74
N TRP A 180 -1.80 -11.95 -12.53
CA TRP A 180 -3.16 -12.11 -12.03
C TRP A 180 -3.25 -13.27 -11.05
N ILE A 181 -3.90 -13.02 -9.92
CA ILE A 181 -4.30 -14.05 -8.98
C ILE A 181 -5.81 -14.16 -9.02
N TRP A 182 -6.27 -15.34 -9.38
CA TRP A 182 -7.69 -15.64 -9.49
C TRP A 182 -8.20 -16.17 -8.16
N SER A 183 -9.14 -15.48 -7.57
CA SER A 183 -9.79 -15.90 -6.32
C SER A 183 -11.01 -16.81 -6.56
N ALA A 184 -11.35 -17.08 -7.81
CA ALA A 184 -12.41 -18.01 -8.21
C ALA A 184 -11.92 -18.92 -9.35
N PRO A 185 -12.53 -20.12 -9.54
CA PRO A 185 -12.27 -20.98 -10.68
C PRO A 185 -12.52 -20.25 -12.01
N ALA A 186 -11.66 -20.51 -13.01
CA ALA A 186 -11.66 -19.79 -14.30
C ALA A 186 -12.99 -19.91 -15.07
N ASP A 187 -13.72 -21.01 -14.92
CA ASP A 187 -15.04 -21.27 -15.51
C ASP A 187 -16.16 -20.38 -14.96
N ARG A 188 -15.92 -19.69 -13.85
CA ARG A 188 -16.88 -18.75 -13.22
C ARG A 188 -16.56 -17.29 -13.47
N MET A 189 -15.47 -17.03 -14.14
CA MET A 189 -15.12 -15.68 -14.51
C MET A 189 -15.77 -15.43 -15.87
N GLY A 190 -16.91 -14.76 -15.81
CA GLY A 190 -17.62 -14.35 -17.03
C GLY A 190 -16.67 -13.61 -17.98
N ALA A 191 -16.79 -13.96 -19.25
CA ALA A 191 -16.10 -13.30 -20.35
C ALA A 191 -16.58 -11.85 -20.51
#